data_0a94aa377389f0b6e81b20e3f9224e97
#
_entry.id   0a94aa377389f0b6e81b20e3f9224e97
#
_cell.length_a   1.000
_cell.length_b   1.000
_cell.length_c   1.000
_cell.angle_alpha   90.00
_cell.angle_beta   90.00
_cell.angle_gamma   90.00
#
_symmetry.space_group_name_H-M   'P 1'
#
loop_
_entity.id
_entity.type
_entity.pdbx_description
1 polymer ?
#
loop_
_entity_poly.entity_id
_entity_poly.type
_entity_poly.pdbx_seq_one_letter_code
_entity_poly.pdbx_strand_id
1 'polypeptide(L)'
;MTTDEASIDWQSRLVKHGLVELRRLAVATPLRPRTRRFLFLRHGETEGNAQRIYQSVETPLNAVGLEQARWAAEYLRAHPVERIFASDMRRAWQTAEKAAEVVRAPVSAEPRLRERWFGDLVGQSSRNLDWRIEPPNGESLREFILRTQAGLNHALDTEESTLVVSHGGPLYVLVFSLGADLLERHIANATPLLFEFEAQANRWSISNIAPEHVTAGYRATTD
;
A
#
# COMPACT_ATOMS: atom_id res chain seq x y z
N MET A 1 -12.29 15.07 22.71
CA MET A 1 -12.20 13.71 23.28
C MET A 1 -12.60 12.71 22.20
N THR A 2 -11.74 12.45 21.20
CA THR A 2 -12.05 11.50 20.08
C THR A 2 -10.80 10.82 19.50
N THR A 3 -9.67 10.85 20.20
CA THR A 3 -8.40 10.30 19.70
C THR A 3 -8.03 8.93 20.29
N ASP A 4 -8.81 8.40 21.23
CA ASP A 4 -8.40 7.22 22.01
C ASP A 4 -9.00 5.90 21.51
N GLU A 5 -10.20 5.87 20.97
CA GLU A 5 -10.84 4.61 20.53
C GLU A 5 -10.22 4.05 19.24
N ALA A 6 -9.86 4.89 18.29
CA ALA A 6 -9.24 4.45 17.03
C ALA A 6 -7.80 3.90 17.23
N SER A 7 -7.07 4.38 18.25
CA SER A 7 -5.72 3.91 18.57
C SER A 7 -5.70 2.54 19.25
N ILE A 8 -6.71 2.23 20.07
CA ILE A 8 -6.82 0.97 20.82
C ILE A 8 -7.13 -0.20 19.86
N ASP A 9 -8.03 0.00 18.89
CA ASP A 9 -8.40 -1.04 17.92
C ASP A 9 -7.23 -1.38 16.99
N TRP A 10 -6.46 -0.38 16.56
CA TRP A 10 -5.30 -0.59 15.72
C TRP A 10 -4.19 -1.43 16.39
N GLN A 11 -3.89 -1.19 17.65
CA GLN A 11 -2.91 -2.00 18.40
C GLN A 11 -3.38 -3.46 18.53
N SER A 12 -4.65 -3.70 18.76
CA SER A 12 -5.24 -5.04 18.79
C SER A 12 -5.10 -5.77 17.45
N ARG A 13 -5.29 -5.07 16.34
CA ARG A 13 -5.08 -5.63 14.98
C ARG A 13 -3.61 -5.96 14.71
N LEU A 14 -2.67 -5.12 15.15
CA LEU A 14 -1.24 -5.40 15.02
C LEU A 14 -0.87 -6.74 15.65
N VAL A 15 -1.40 -7.02 16.83
CA VAL A 15 -1.15 -8.28 17.56
C VAL A 15 -1.87 -9.45 16.89
N LYS A 16 -3.15 -9.30 16.59
CA LYS A 16 -4.01 -10.38 16.08
C LYS A 16 -3.55 -10.94 14.74
N HIS A 17 -3.04 -10.10 13.84
CA HIS A 17 -2.68 -10.50 12.49
C HIS A 17 -1.17 -10.70 12.26
N GLY A 18 -0.37 -10.78 13.31
CA GLY A 18 1.08 -10.97 13.20
C GLY A 18 1.84 -9.75 12.63
N LEU A 19 1.22 -8.58 12.56
CA LEU A 19 1.86 -7.35 12.07
C LEU A 19 3.00 -6.88 12.98
N VAL A 20 3.01 -7.30 14.25
CA VAL A 20 4.13 -7.04 15.18
C VAL A 20 5.42 -7.68 14.63
N GLU A 21 5.33 -8.90 14.11
CA GLU A 21 6.49 -9.59 13.54
C GLU A 21 6.93 -8.94 12.22
N LEU A 22 5.98 -8.57 11.35
CA LEU A 22 6.28 -7.81 10.14
C LEU A 22 7.01 -6.50 10.49
N ARG A 23 6.49 -5.74 11.47
CA ARG A 23 7.12 -4.50 11.95
C ARG A 23 8.54 -4.75 12.46
N ARG A 24 8.72 -5.77 13.30
CA ARG A 24 10.03 -6.12 13.86
C ARG A 24 11.07 -6.39 12.78
N LEU A 25 10.68 -7.12 11.74
CA LEU A 25 11.56 -7.45 10.62
C LEU A 25 11.80 -6.24 9.70
N ALA A 26 10.77 -5.44 9.42
CA ALA A 26 10.89 -4.26 8.55
C ALA A 26 11.79 -3.18 9.14
N VAL A 27 11.72 -2.95 10.45
CA VAL A 27 12.56 -1.97 11.16
C VAL A 27 14.03 -2.39 11.18
N ALA A 28 14.33 -3.70 11.13
CA ALA A 28 15.70 -4.20 11.15
C ALA A 28 16.51 -3.79 9.90
N THR A 29 15.84 -3.46 8.80
CA THR A 29 16.44 -2.96 7.55
C THR A 29 15.72 -1.67 7.13
N PRO A 30 16.03 -0.52 7.73
CA PRO A 30 15.32 0.71 7.48
C PRO A 30 15.54 1.20 6.04
N LEU A 31 14.47 1.74 5.43
CA LEU A 31 14.55 2.42 4.15
C LEU A 31 15.26 3.78 4.30
N ARG A 32 15.98 4.16 3.26
CA ARG A 32 16.65 5.46 3.16
C ARG A 32 16.30 6.12 1.83
N PRO A 33 15.06 6.60 1.65
CA PRO A 33 14.67 7.31 0.44
C PRO A 33 15.59 8.51 0.22
N ARG A 34 16.00 8.72 -1.01
CA ARG A 34 16.70 9.94 -1.41
C ARG A 34 15.74 11.12 -1.48
N THR A 35 14.52 10.87 -2.00
CA THR A 35 13.44 11.85 -1.96
C THR A 35 12.92 12.05 -0.53
N ARG A 36 12.55 13.29 -0.20
CA ARG A 36 11.91 13.62 1.09
C ARG A 36 10.39 13.76 0.99
N ARG A 37 9.85 13.57 -0.20
CA ARG A 37 8.42 13.67 -0.48
C ARG A 37 8.06 12.76 -1.62
N PHE A 38 7.06 11.90 -1.44
CA PHE A 38 6.54 11.02 -2.48
C PHE A 38 5.09 10.63 -2.20
N LEU A 39 4.43 10.08 -3.21
CA LEU A 39 3.06 9.59 -3.11
C LEU A 39 3.03 8.06 -3.14
N PHE A 40 2.07 7.49 -2.42
CA PHE A 40 1.76 6.07 -2.44
C PHE A 40 0.27 5.87 -2.70
N LEU A 41 -0.07 4.89 -3.56
CA LEU A 41 -1.43 4.53 -3.87
C LEU A 41 -1.59 3.00 -3.82
N ARG A 42 -2.41 2.50 -2.90
CA ARG A 42 -2.85 1.12 -2.93
C ARG A 42 -3.83 0.93 -4.09
N HIS A 43 -3.75 -0.19 -4.81
CA HIS A 43 -4.68 -0.51 -5.90
C HIS A 43 -6.15 -0.39 -5.48
N GLY A 44 -7.04 -0.13 -6.43
CA GLY A 44 -8.49 -0.13 -6.26
C GLY A 44 -9.04 -1.52 -5.88
N GLU A 45 -10.30 -1.59 -5.51
CA GLU A 45 -10.94 -2.83 -5.09
C GLU A 45 -10.94 -3.91 -6.19
N THR A 46 -10.85 -5.15 -5.76
CA THR A 46 -10.98 -6.35 -6.58
C THR A 46 -12.08 -7.23 -6.01
N GLU A 47 -12.58 -8.17 -6.80
CA GLU A 47 -13.51 -9.18 -6.29
C GLU A 47 -12.90 -9.96 -5.11
N GLY A 48 -11.59 -10.24 -5.17
CA GLY A 48 -10.88 -10.89 -4.07
C GLY A 48 -10.80 -10.05 -2.79
N ASN A 49 -10.80 -8.71 -2.87
CA ASN A 49 -10.93 -7.86 -1.68
C ASN A 49 -12.34 -7.96 -1.08
N ALA A 50 -13.38 -7.80 -1.91
CA ALA A 50 -14.77 -7.87 -1.46
C ALA A 50 -15.11 -9.22 -0.81
N GLN A 51 -14.61 -10.32 -1.37
CA GLN A 51 -14.82 -11.67 -0.86
C GLN A 51 -13.81 -12.13 0.20
N ARG A 52 -12.77 -11.34 0.48
CA ARG A 52 -11.65 -11.71 1.38
C ARG A 52 -10.98 -13.02 0.97
N ILE A 53 -10.45 -13.05 -0.25
CA ILE A 53 -9.76 -14.18 -0.86
C ILE A 53 -8.30 -13.78 -1.19
N TYR A 54 -7.34 -14.72 -0.99
CA TYR A 54 -5.97 -14.55 -1.48
C TYR A 54 -5.94 -14.54 -3.00
N GLN A 55 -5.29 -13.55 -3.58
CA GLN A 55 -5.43 -13.20 -4.99
C GLN A 55 -4.20 -13.58 -5.81
N SER A 56 -4.45 -13.99 -7.07
CA SER A 56 -3.39 -14.22 -8.06
C SER A 56 -2.81 -12.90 -8.59
N VAL A 57 -1.74 -13.01 -9.37
CA VAL A 57 -1.11 -11.90 -10.10
C VAL A 57 -2.10 -11.27 -11.09
N GLU A 58 -2.89 -12.11 -11.78
CA GLU A 58 -3.80 -11.73 -12.85
C GLU A 58 -5.15 -11.17 -12.39
N THR A 59 -5.42 -11.13 -11.07
CA THR A 59 -6.68 -10.61 -10.55
C THR A 59 -6.84 -9.12 -10.90
N PRO A 60 -7.88 -8.75 -11.70
CA PRO A 60 -8.11 -7.36 -12.10
C PRO A 60 -8.85 -6.56 -11.03
N LEU A 61 -8.95 -5.26 -11.23
CA LEU A 61 -9.92 -4.42 -10.52
C LEU A 61 -11.36 -4.87 -10.88
N ASN A 62 -12.27 -4.78 -9.91
CA ASN A 62 -13.70 -4.87 -10.18
C ASN A 62 -14.25 -3.50 -10.62
N ALA A 63 -15.54 -3.40 -10.89
CA ALA A 63 -16.15 -2.14 -11.33
C ALA A 63 -16.00 -1.02 -10.30
N VAL A 64 -16.12 -1.34 -9.01
CA VAL A 64 -15.91 -0.40 -7.90
C VAL A 64 -14.45 0.07 -7.88
N GLY A 65 -13.50 -0.85 -8.01
CA GLY A 65 -12.07 -0.53 -8.01
C GLY A 65 -11.64 0.33 -9.18
N LEU A 66 -12.25 0.18 -10.35
CA LEU A 66 -12.02 1.05 -11.51
C LEU A 66 -12.48 2.49 -11.22
N GLU A 67 -13.65 2.67 -10.61
CA GLU A 67 -14.13 3.99 -10.21
C GLU A 67 -13.26 4.60 -9.09
N GLN A 68 -12.88 3.79 -8.09
CA GLN A 68 -11.95 4.21 -7.04
C GLN A 68 -10.61 4.69 -7.62
N ALA A 69 -10.06 3.97 -8.61
CA ALA A 69 -8.79 4.35 -9.24
C ALA A 69 -8.91 5.67 -10.03
N ARG A 70 -10.01 5.88 -10.78
CA ARG A 70 -10.27 7.15 -11.47
C ARG A 70 -10.40 8.30 -10.50
N TRP A 71 -11.17 8.09 -9.45
CA TRP A 71 -11.39 9.09 -8.42
C TRP A 71 -10.08 9.45 -7.70
N ALA A 72 -9.28 8.48 -7.28
CA ALA A 72 -7.98 8.73 -6.66
C ALA A 72 -7.05 9.53 -7.59
N ALA A 73 -7.08 9.24 -8.89
CA ALA A 73 -6.28 9.95 -9.89
C ALA A 73 -6.59 11.45 -9.94
N GLU A 74 -7.85 11.87 -9.75
CA GLU A 74 -8.21 13.29 -9.75
C GLU A 74 -7.56 14.06 -8.59
N TYR A 75 -7.39 13.45 -7.42
CA TYR A 75 -6.68 14.09 -6.30
C TYR A 75 -5.16 14.19 -6.55
N LEU A 76 -4.60 13.27 -7.33
CA LEU A 76 -3.20 13.35 -7.73
C LEU A 76 -2.91 14.54 -8.64
N ARG A 77 -3.91 15.08 -9.34
CA ARG A 77 -3.77 16.26 -10.25
C ARG A 77 -3.17 17.48 -9.55
N ALA A 78 -3.46 17.67 -8.27
CA ALA A 78 -2.96 18.80 -7.49
C ALA A 78 -1.51 18.60 -6.99
N HIS A 79 -0.93 17.44 -7.25
CA HIS A 79 0.42 17.09 -6.80
C HIS A 79 1.32 16.82 -8.01
N PRO A 80 2.56 17.35 -8.00
CA PRO A 80 3.50 17.02 -9.07
C PRO A 80 3.83 15.52 -9.01
N VAL A 81 3.74 14.84 -10.15
CA VAL A 81 4.19 13.46 -10.34
C VAL A 81 4.95 13.41 -11.65
N GLU A 82 6.23 13.11 -11.60
CA GLU A 82 7.11 13.02 -12.75
C GLU A 82 7.33 11.58 -13.20
N ARG A 83 7.12 10.62 -12.26
CA ARG A 83 7.33 9.20 -12.49
C ARG A 83 6.39 8.36 -11.65
N ILE A 84 5.92 7.24 -12.22
CA ILE A 84 5.11 6.23 -11.53
C ILE A 84 5.88 4.92 -11.54
N PHE A 85 6.14 4.33 -10.36
CA PHE A 85 6.55 2.95 -10.22
C PHE A 85 5.35 2.11 -9.76
N ALA A 86 5.02 1.08 -10.50
CA ALA A 86 3.86 0.25 -10.21
C ALA A 86 4.25 -1.23 -10.08
N SER A 87 3.64 -1.91 -9.11
CA SER A 87 3.58 -3.36 -9.15
C SER A 87 2.97 -3.80 -10.47
N ASP A 88 3.56 -4.80 -11.10
CA ASP A 88 3.09 -5.39 -12.36
C ASP A 88 1.91 -6.36 -12.19
N MET A 89 1.41 -6.56 -10.95
CA MET A 89 0.14 -7.26 -10.71
C MET A 89 -1.01 -6.46 -11.32
N ARG A 90 -1.87 -7.15 -12.07
CA ARG A 90 -2.90 -6.54 -12.93
C ARG A 90 -3.71 -5.44 -12.25
N ARG A 91 -4.19 -5.64 -11.04
CA ARG A 91 -4.95 -4.65 -10.26
C ARG A 91 -4.18 -3.36 -9.95
N ALA A 92 -2.88 -3.48 -9.61
CA ALA A 92 -2.03 -2.33 -9.35
C ALA A 92 -1.66 -1.61 -10.64
N TRP A 93 -1.37 -2.37 -11.70
CA TRP A 93 -1.10 -1.83 -13.03
C TRP A 93 -2.28 -1.02 -13.57
N GLN A 94 -3.51 -1.57 -13.52
CA GLN A 94 -4.72 -0.85 -13.91
C GLN A 94 -4.94 0.44 -13.11
N THR A 95 -4.62 0.41 -11.81
CA THR A 95 -4.70 1.61 -10.97
C THR A 95 -3.66 2.65 -11.40
N ALA A 96 -2.44 2.22 -11.72
CA ALA A 96 -1.37 3.11 -12.19
C ALA A 96 -1.69 3.73 -13.56
N GLU A 97 -2.31 2.96 -14.47
CA GLU A 97 -2.78 3.48 -15.76
C GLU A 97 -3.77 4.63 -15.57
N LYS A 98 -4.74 4.48 -14.64
CA LYS A 98 -5.70 5.56 -14.32
C LYS A 98 -5.01 6.79 -13.72
N ALA A 99 -4.03 6.61 -12.87
CA ALA A 99 -3.22 7.73 -12.37
C ALA A 99 -2.46 8.42 -13.49
N ALA A 100 -1.79 7.65 -14.38
CA ALA A 100 -1.00 8.18 -15.48
C ALA A 100 -1.83 8.99 -16.49
N GLU A 101 -3.08 8.60 -16.76
CA GLU A 101 -4.01 9.36 -17.63
C GLU A 101 -4.18 10.81 -17.13
N VAL A 102 -4.13 11.03 -15.81
CA VAL A 102 -4.38 12.33 -15.18
C VAL A 102 -3.09 13.12 -14.98
N VAL A 103 -2.05 12.48 -14.39
CA VAL A 103 -0.79 13.16 -14.06
C VAL A 103 0.17 13.26 -15.25
N ARG A 104 -0.07 12.47 -16.32
CA ARG A 104 0.74 12.43 -17.56
C ARG A 104 2.21 12.05 -17.32
N ALA A 105 2.46 11.19 -16.34
CA ALA A 105 3.78 10.67 -16.03
C ALA A 105 3.97 9.24 -16.58
N PRO A 106 5.19 8.86 -16.97
CA PRO A 106 5.48 7.49 -17.41
C PRO A 106 5.31 6.48 -16.27
N VAL A 107 4.79 5.29 -16.61
CA VAL A 107 4.66 4.16 -15.69
C VAL A 107 5.77 3.15 -15.94
N SER A 108 6.50 2.79 -14.91
CA SER A 108 7.53 1.75 -14.92
C SER A 108 7.09 0.58 -14.05
N ALA A 109 7.15 -0.64 -14.58
CA ALA A 109 6.88 -1.84 -13.83
C ALA A 109 8.00 -2.11 -12.81
N GLU A 110 7.62 -2.38 -11.57
CA GLU A 110 8.53 -2.78 -10.50
C GLU A 110 8.00 -4.06 -9.82
N PRO A 111 8.38 -5.25 -10.31
CA PRO A 111 7.88 -6.52 -9.77
C PRO A 111 8.18 -6.74 -8.29
N ARG A 112 9.21 -6.07 -7.75
CA ARG A 112 9.53 -6.13 -6.32
C ARG A 112 8.48 -5.44 -5.44
N LEU A 113 7.56 -4.64 -6.03
CA LEU A 113 6.42 -4.03 -5.34
C LEU A 113 5.16 -4.90 -5.32
N ARG A 114 5.21 -6.15 -5.82
CA ARG A 114 4.09 -7.10 -5.73
C ARG A 114 3.67 -7.35 -4.28
N GLU A 115 2.39 -7.71 -4.10
CA GLU A 115 1.90 -8.25 -2.83
C GLU A 115 2.67 -9.54 -2.48
N ARG A 116 2.65 -9.94 -1.20
CA ARG A 116 3.21 -11.21 -0.76
C ARG A 116 2.60 -12.35 -1.56
N TRP A 117 3.43 -13.24 -2.05
CA TRP A 117 2.97 -14.44 -2.72
C TRP A 117 2.53 -15.48 -1.70
N PHE A 118 1.24 -15.81 -1.71
CA PHE A 118 0.64 -16.74 -0.76
C PHE A 118 0.58 -18.18 -1.27
N GLY A 119 1.25 -18.50 -2.39
CA GLY A 119 1.40 -19.87 -2.90
C GLY A 119 0.07 -20.59 -3.07
N ASP A 120 -0.04 -21.79 -2.48
CA ASP A 120 -1.22 -22.64 -2.58
C ASP A 120 -2.45 -22.13 -1.83
N LEU A 121 -2.33 -21.02 -1.09
CA LEU A 121 -3.48 -20.36 -0.45
C LEU A 121 -4.26 -19.48 -1.43
N VAL A 122 -3.73 -19.20 -2.62
CA VAL A 122 -4.43 -18.40 -3.64
C VAL A 122 -5.78 -19.05 -3.98
N GLY A 123 -6.84 -18.23 -3.96
CA GLY A 123 -8.23 -18.68 -4.11
C GLY A 123 -8.92 -19.08 -2.82
N GLN A 124 -8.18 -19.22 -1.71
CA GLN A 124 -8.74 -19.52 -0.39
C GLN A 124 -9.09 -18.26 0.39
N SER A 125 -9.88 -18.43 1.47
CA SER A 125 -10.29 -17.31 2.33
C SER A 125 -9.10 -16.68 3.06
N SER A 126 -8.99 -15.35 2.98
CA SER A 126 -8.00 -14.54 3.70
C SER A 126 -8.54 -13.90 4.99
N ARG A 127 -9.75 -14.28 5.45
CA ARG A 127 -10.39 -13.71 6.65
C ARG A 127 -9.54 -13.86 7.92
N ASN A 128 -8.75 -14.94 7.99
CA ASN A 128 -7.85 -15.22 9.08
C ASN A 128 -6.37 -14.99 8.69
N LEU A 129 -6.12 -14.00 7.84
CA LEU A 129 -4.74 -13.66 7.47
C LEU A 129 -3.89 -13.44 8.72
N ASP A 130 -2.81 -14.19 8.82
CA ASP A 130 -1.73 -13.99 9.79
C ASP A 130 -0.42 -13.86 9.02
N TRP A 131 0.27 -12.76 9.19
CA TRP A 131 1.52 -12.49 8.48
C TRP A 131 2.64 -13.47 8.84
N ARG A 132 2.52 -14.18 9.97
CA ARG A 132 3.51 -15.17 10.45
C ARG A 132 3.42 -16.51 9.73
N ILE A 133 2.32 -16.77 9.01
CA ILE A 133 2.18 -18.06 8.30
C ILE A 133 3.27 -18.20 7.23
N GLU A 134 3.75 -19.42 7.06
CA GLU A 134 4.61 -19.82 5.94
C GLU A 134 3.71 -20.50 4.89
N PRO A 135 3.24 -19.78 3.85
CA PRO A 135 2.33 -20.36 2.89
C PRO A 135 3.05 -21.40 2.03
N PRO A 136 2.48 -22.61 1.83
CA PRO A 136 3.07 -23.62 0.97
C PRO A 136 3.29 -23.07 -0.45
N ASN A 137 4.48 -23.26 -1.01
CA ASN A 137 4.90 -22.70 -2.30
C ASN A 137 4.77 -21.18 -2.41
N GLY A 138 4.74 -20.48 -1.27
CA GLY A 138 4.66 -19.02 -1.18
C GLY A 138 5.94 -18.37 -0.66
N GLU A 139 5.92 -17.06 -0.48
CA GLU A 139 7.03 -16.33 0.10
C GLU A 139 7.01 -16.42 1.64
N SER A 140 8.17 -16.64 2.26
CA SER A 140 8.34 -16.35 3.68
C SER A 140 8.13 -14.85 3.95
N LEU A 141 7.80 -14.50 5.20
CA LEU A 141 7.63 -13.10 5.58
C LEU A 141 8.93 -12.30 5.37
N ARG A 142 10.08 -12.92 5.62
CA ARG A 142 11.38 -12.29 5.44
C ARG A 142 11.71 -11.99 3.98
N GLU A 143 11.51 -12.95 3.09
CA GLU A 143 11.70 -12.76 1.64
C GLU A 143 10.83 -11.64 1.11
N PHE A 144 9.55 -11.65 1.47
CA PHE A 144 8.60 -10.60 1.10
C PHE A 144 9.09 -9.21 1.52
N ILE A 145 9.50 -9.04 2.78
CA ILE A 145 9.97 -7.75 3.31
C ILE A 145 11.22 -7.29 2.57
N LEU A 146 12.24 -8.14 2.43
CA LEU A 146 13.50 -7.76 1.79
C LEU A 146 13.31 -7.41 0.31
N ARG A 147 12.48 -8.19 -0.42
CA ARG A 147 12.13 -7.90 -1.81
C ARG A 147 11.40 -6.56 -1.94
N THR A 148 10.42 -6.32 -1.08
CA THR A 148 9.64 -5.08 -1.09
C THR A 148 10.51 -3.87 -0.76
N GLN A 149 11.39 -3.97 0.24
CA GLN A 149 12.34 -2.91 0.57
C GLN A 149 13.30 -2.60 -0.58
N ALA A 150 13.77 -3.63 -1.30
CA ALA A 150 14.59 -3.44 -2.48
C ALA A 150 13.84 -2.69 -3.61
N GLY A 151 12.57 -3.01 -3.83
CA GLY A 151 11.71 -2.30 -4.79
C GLY A 151 11.42 -0.85 -4.38
N LEU A 152 11.14 -0.62 -3.10
CA LEU A 152 10.91 0.73 -2.56
C LEU A 152 12.18 1.58 -2.62
N ASN A 153 13.35 1.02 -2.26
CA ASN A 153 14.62 1.74 -2.40
C ASN A 153 14.89 2.12 -3.85
N HIS A 154 14.65 1.21 -4.81
CA HIS A 154 14.80 1.52 -6.22
C HIS A 154 13.85 2.63 -6.68
N ALA A 155 12.58 2.56 -6.31
CA ALA A 155 11.58 3.56 -6.71
C ALA A 155 11.81 4.94 -6.08
N LEU A 156 12.42 4.99 -4.87
CA LEU A 156 12.61 6.21 -4.09
C LEU A 156 14.08 6.72 -4.09
N ASP A 157 14.98 6.07 -4.85
CA ASP A 157 16.35 6.56 -5.08
C ASP A 157 16.38 7.60 -6.21
N THR A 158 15.61 8.66 -6.03
CA THR A 158 15.47 9.74 -7.02
C THR A 158 15.12 11.05 -6.31
N GLU A 159 15.36 12.17 -6.97
CA GLU A 159 14.86 13.50 -6.57
C GLU A 159 13.55 13.86 -7.28
N GLU A 160 13.16 13.08 -8.29
CA GLU A 160 11.90 13.27 -9.02
C GLU A 160 10.69 13.00 -8.13
N SER A 161 9.62 13.74 -8.36
CA SER A 161 8.33 13.54 -7.69
C SER A 161 7.72 12.20 -8.10
N THR A 162 7.76 11.23 -7.22
CA THR A 162 7.41 9.83 -7.50
C THR A 162 6.06 9.44 -6.90
N LEU A 163 5.27 8.71 -7.69
CA LEU A 163 4.12 7.94 -7.22
C LEU A 163 4.47 6.44 -7.22
N VAL A 164 4.28 5.78 -6.09
CA VAL A 164 4.36 4.33 -5.97
C VAL A 164 2.96 3.74 -5.95
N VAL A 165 2.63 2.84 -6.89
CA VAL A 165 1.34 2.13 -6.94
C VAL A 165 1.55 0.66 -6.59
N SER A 166 0.92 0.19 -5.50
CA SER A 166 1.19 -1.13 -4.96
C SER A 166 0.02 -1.68 -4.13
N HIS A 167 0.27 -2.39 -3.05
CA HIS A 167 -0.68 -3.21 -2.29
C HIS A 167 -0.62 -2.91 -0.79
N GLY A 168 -1.47 -3.59 -0.02
CA GLY A 168 -1.54 -3.42 1.44
C GLY A 168 -0.29 -3.90 2.17
N GLY A 169 0.23 -5.06 1.80
CA GLY A 169 1.46 -5.60 2.39
C GLY A 169 2.67 -4.70 2.18
N PRO A 170 2.99 -4.27 0.95
CA PRO A 170 4.05 -3.29 0.70
C PRO A 170 3.86 -1.95 1.43
N LEU A 171 2.61 -1.50 1.64
CA LEU A 171 2.35 -0.32 2.45
C LEU A 171 2.77 -0.53 3.91
N TYR A 172 2.48 -1.70 4.51
CA TYR A 172 2.96 -2.02 5.87
C TYR A 172 4.49 -2.01 5.93
N VAL A 173 5.15 -2.66 4.96
CA VAL A 173 6.62 -2.67 4.89
C VAL A 173 7.17 -1.25 4.79
N LEU A 174 6.63 -0.42 3.91
CA LEU A 174 7.03 0.98 3.72
C LEU A 174 6.94 1.76 5.03
N VAL A 175 5.75 1.77 5.65
CA VAL A 175 5.47 2.57 6.85
C VAL A 175 6.36 2.15 8.02
N PHE A 176 6.49 0.85 8.27
CA PHE A 176 7.32 0.35 9.37
C PHE A 176 8.81 0.58 9.13
N SER A 177 9.30 0.44 7.88
CA SER A 177 10.70 0.71 7.53
C SER A 177 11.07 2.20 7.63
N LEU A 178 10.11 3.09 7.45
CA LEU A 178 10.29 4.54 7.62
C LEU A 178 10.08 4.99 9.07
N GLY A 179 9.56 4.14 9.96
CA GLY A 179 9.19 4.51 11.31
C GLY A 179 8.03 5.51 11.37
N ALA A 180 7.15 5.50 10.37
CA ALA A 180 6.00 6.39 10.31
C ALA A 180 4.77 5.79 11.01
N ASP A 181 3.82 6.65 11.39
CA ASP A 181 2.58 6.25 12.04
C ASP A 181 1.51 5.90 10.99
N LEU A 182 1.04 4.65 11.02
CA LEU A 182 -0.01 4.16 10.15
C LEU A 182 -1.37 4.24 10.87
N LEU A 183 -2.36 4.79 10.18
CA LEU A 183 -3.74 4.79 10.64
C LEU A 183 -4.58 3.82 9.77
N GLU A 184 -5.65 3.27 10.33
CA GLU A 184 -6.52 2.31 9.61
C GLU A 184 -7.03 2.87 8.27
N ARG A 185 -7.43 4.14 8.24
CA ARG A 185 -7.89 4.81 7.03
C ARG A 185 -6.87 4.84 5.88
N HIS A 186 -5.57 4.73 6.19
CA HIS A 186 -4.51 4.72 5.17
C HIS A 186 -4.47 3.42 4.36
N ILE A 187 -5.09 2.35 4.88
CA ILE A 187 -5.01 1.02 4.27
C ILE A 187 -6.12 0.78 3.25
N ALA A 188 -7.15 1.64 3.20
CA ALA A 188 -8.26 1.47 2.27
C ALA A 188 -7.80 1.44 0.80
N ASN A 189 -8.52 0.71 -0.06
CA ASN A 189 -8.25 0.66 -1.49
C ASN A 189 -8.29 2.05 -2.12
N ALA A 190 -7.40 2.31 -3.06
CA ALA A 190 -7.28 3.56 -3.79
C ALA A 190 -7.23 4.83 -2.92
N THR A 191 -6.67 4.73 -1.71
CA THR A 191 -6.42 5.90 -0.86
C THR A 191 -5.09 6.52 -1.27
N PRO A 192 -5.07 7.73 -1.83
CA PRO A 192 -3.84 8.40 -2.21
C PRO A 192 -3.18 9.02 -0.99
N LEU A 193 -1.97 8.57 -0.68
CA LEU A 193 -1.20 8.96 0.49
C LEU A 193 0.00 9.81 0.09
N LEU A 194 0.22 10.90 0.80
CA LEU A 194 1.42 11.70 0.74
C LEU A 194 2.31 11.36 1.92
N PHE A 195 3.56 11.00 1.61
CA PHE A 195 4.64 10.81 2.57
C PHE A 195 5.57 12.02 2.53
N GLU A 196 5.83 12.62 3.68
CA GLU A 196 6.73 13.77 3.81
C GLU A 196 7.68 13.60 4.98
N PHE A 197 8.97 13.92 4.77
CA PHE A 197 9.96 13.91 5.83
C PHE A 197 10.01 15.26 6.54
N GLU A 198 9.52 15.29 7.76
CA GLU A 198 9.55 16.46 8.64
C GLU A 198 10.94 16.65 9.25
N ALA A 199 11.79 17.46 8.63
CA ALA A 199 13.19 17.62 9.04
C ALA A 199 13.37 18.07 10.50
N GLN A 200 12.50 18.95 10.98
CA GLN A 200 12.55 19.46 12.37
C GLN A 200 12.22 18.37 13.39
N ALA A 201 11.28 17.49 13.08
CA ALA A 201 10.87 16.37 13.92
C ALA A 201 11.68 15.09 13.66
N ASN A 202 12.51 15.07 12.62
CA ASN A 202 13.29 13.92 12.16
C ASN A 202 12.44 12.66 11.99
N ARG A 203 11.25 12.80 11.38
CA ARG A 203 10.30 11.70 11.19
C ARG A 203 9.57 11.81 9.85
N TRP A 204 9.02 10.69 9.40
CA TRP A 204 8.08 10.65 8.29
C TRP A 204 6.64 10.84 8.77
N SER A 205 5.90 11.71 8.08
CA SER A 205 4.45 11.85 8.24
C SER A 205 3.71 11.27 7.04
N ILE A 206 2.46 10.86 7.28
CA ILE A 206 1.56 10.33 6.27
C ILE A 206 0.27 11.12 6.32
N SER A 207 -0.15 11.66 5.18
CA SER A 207 -1.44 12.32 5.04
C SER A 207 -2.24 11.72 3.88
N ASN A 208 -3.54 11.58 4.06
CA ASN A 208 -4.46 11.29 2.98
C ASN A 208 -4.74 12.60 2.24
N ILE A 209 -4.46 12.65 0.94
CA ILE A 209 -4.70 13.84 0.11
C ILE A 209 -6.14 13.92 -0.42
N ALA A 210 -6.95 12.89 -0.19
CA ALA A 210 -8.37 12.86 -0.53
C ALA A 210 -9.24 13.16 0.70
N PRO A 211 -10.43 13.79 0.54
CA PRO A 211 -11.36 14.03 1.64
C PRO A 211 -11.83 12.73 2.31
N GLU A 212 -11.92 12.73 3.65
CA GLU A 212 -12.31 11.53 4.42
C GLU A 212 -13.71 10.99 4.07
N HIS A 213 -14.67 11.88 3.74
CA HIS A 213 -16.03 11.48 3.42
C HIS A 213 -16.14 10.63 2.15
N VAL A 214 -15.16 10.71 1.27
CA VAL A 214 -15.17 9.92 0.02
C VAL A 214 -14.55 8.54 0.24
N THR A 215 -13.55 8.43 1.10
CA THR A 215 -13.03 7.12 1.53
C THR A 215 -14.05 6.35 2.39
N ALA A 216 -14.90 7.04 3.15
CA ALA A 216 -15.96 6.44 3.96
C ALA A 216 -17.15 5.90 3.13
N GLY A 217 -17.48 6.52 2.00
CA GLY A 217 -18.54 6.05 1.09
C GLY A 217 -18.20 4.75 0.36
N TYR A 218 -16.94 4.38 0.30
CA TYR A 218 -16.42 3.12 -0.25
C TYR A 218 -16.00 2.12 0.84
N ARG A 219 -16.42 2.32 2.08
CA ARG A 219 -16.33 1.27 3.12
C ARG A 219 -17.37 0.20 2.82
N ALA A 220 -17.16 -0.56 1.75
CA ALA A 220 -17.81 -1.84 1.60
C ALA A 220 -17.22 -2.79 2.66
N THR A 221 -18.01 -3.06 3.70
CA THR A 221 -17.95 -4.26 4.55
C THR A 221 -16.57 -4.65 5.08
N THR A 222 -16.12 -3.99 6.13
CA THR A 222 -15.11 -4.53 7.06
C THR A 222 -15.82 -4.93 8.36
N ASP A 223 -16.81 -5.83 8.29
CA ASP A 223 -17.30 -6.57 9.47
C ASP A 223 -16.67 -7.96 9.53
#